data_dafa55f509143780071b8f1ea1e681a1
#
_entry.id   dafa55f509143780071b8f1ea1e681a1
#
_cell.length_a   1.000
_cell.length_b   1.000
_cell.length_c   1.000
_cell.angle_alpha   90.00
_cell.angle_beta   90.00
_cell.angle_gamma   90.00
#
_symmetry.space_group_name_H-M   'P 1'
#
loop_
_entity.id
_entity.type
_entity.pdbx_description
1 polymer ?
#
loop_
_entity_poly.entity_id
_entity_poly.type
_entity_poly.pdbx_seq_one_letter_code
_entity_poly.pdbx_strand_id
1 'polypeptide(L)'
;SAPAFPQKKVTVKDFVKHFRSRYEAIKTFLEVRDFDDLTSIRKIGNDRGSYTIIVSIMGKRMTKNKNMMLDVEDMTGVSRVLVNHNKQEVFDKALDLLPDDIIAINVSGSSEMLFANDLNFPEGGLKEKRTSDFDEYVAFSGDFHAGSTMFLEDNLLRFVKWLNGEEGDDRQRALAKKVKYLFLT
;
A
#
# COMPACT_ATOMS: atom_id res chain seq x y z
N SER A 1 -16.52 -26.66 14.63
CA SER A 1 -16.29 -25.43 15.39
C SER A 1 -14.96 -24.85 14.94
N ALA A 2 -14.93 -23.58 14.57
CA ALA A 2 -13.68 -22.89 14.25
C ALA A 2 -12.76 -22.91 15.48
N PRO A 3 -11.44 -23.09 15.32
CA PRO A 3 -10.54 -23.07 16.45
C PRO A 3 -10.61 -21.70 17.12
N ALA A 4 -10.89 -21.66 18.41
CA ALA A 4 -10.87 -20.45 19.20
C ALA A 4 -9.41 -20.00 19.31
N PHE A 5 -9.03 -18.94 18.56
CA PHE A 5 -7.74 -18.31 18.76
C PHE A 5 -7.74 -17.63 20.14
N PRO A 6 -6.75 -17.90 21.00
CA PRO A 6 -6.66 -17.22 22.29
C PRO A 6 -6.53 -15.72 22.04
N GLN A 7 -7.46 -14.93 22.58
CA GLN A 7 -7.37 -13.46 22.52
C GLN A 7 -6.20 -12.99 23.37
N LYS A 8 -5.02 -12.89 22.73
CA LYS A 8 -3.84 -12.29 23.37
C LYS A 8 -4.02 -10.78 23.40
N LYS A 9 -3.90 -10.17 24.56
CA LYS A 9 -3.89 -8.71 24.67
C LYS A 9 -2.69 -8.16 23.89
N VAL A 10 -2.98 -7.37 22.85
CA VAL A 10 -1.95 -6.74 22.01
C VAL A 10 -1.18 -5.72 22.82
N THR A 11 0.15 -5.76 22.76
CA THR A 11 1.06 -4.83 23.45
C THR A 11 1.70 -3.87 22.46
N VAL A 12 2.29 -2.76 22.98
CA VAL A 12 3.06 -1.82 22.13
C VAL A 12 4.19 -2.55 21.37
N LYS A 13 4.82 -3.55 21.99
CA LYS A 13 5.85 -4.35 21.31
C LYS A 13 5.33 -5.12 20.11
N ASP A 14 4.09 -5.60 20.18
CA ASP A 14 3.47 -6.32 19.06
C ASP A 14 3.22 -5.36 17.87
N PHE A 15 2.77 -4.12 18.13
CA PHE A 15 2.66 -3.08 17.10
C PHE A 15 4.02 -2.73 16.48
N VAL A 16 5.02 -2.46 17.27
CA VAL A 16 6.39 -2.17 16.76
C VAL A 16 6.91 -3.32 15.89
N LYS A 17 6.70 -4.57 16.33
CA LYS A 17 7.09 -5.75 15.56
C LYS A 17 6.33 -5.81 14.22
N HIS A 18 5.04 -5.50 14.22
CA HIS A 18 4.21 -5.50 13.02
C HIS A 18 4.73 -4.48 11.99
N PHE A 19 4.93 -3.22 12.38
CA PHE A 19 5.42 -2.17 11.49
C PHE A 19 6.82 -2.46 10.96
N ARG A 20 7.72 -2.97 11.80
CA ARG A 20 9.06 -3.39 11.36
C ARG A 20 9.00 -4.54 10.35
N SER A 21 8.18 -5.55 10.61
CA SER A 21 8.00 -6.69 9.70
C SER A 21 7.44 -6.24 8.34
N ARG A 22 6.48 -5.30 8.36
CA ARG A 22 5.92 -4.69 7.14
C ARG A 22 7.00 -3.92 6.37
N TYR A 23 7.79 -3.10 7.06
CA TYR A 23 8.89 -2.35 6.46
C TYR A 23 9.89 -3.29 5.77
N GLU A 24 10.39 -4.31 6.47
CA GLU A 24 11.35 -5.26 5.91
C GLU A 24 10.78 -6.05 4.72
N ALA A 25 9.53 -6.46 4.79
CA ALA A 25 8.88 -7.16 3.67
C ALA A 25 8.81 -6.28 2.41
N ILE A 26 8.34 -5.02 2.53
CA ILE A 26 8.24 -4.10 1.39
C ILE A 26 9.63 -3.70 0.89
N LYS A 27 10.58 -3.47 1.78
CA LYS A 27 11.97 -3.19 1.43
C LYS A 27 12.55 -4.30 0.52
N THR A 28 12.30 -5.57 0.85
CA THR A 28 12.74 -6.69 0.03
C THR A 28 12.19 -6.63 -1.41
N PHE A 29 10.94 -6.20 -1.59
CA PHE A 29 10.37 -6.00 -2.93
C PHE A 29 11.04 -4.85 -3.69
N LEU A 30 11.38 -3.78 -3.00
CA LEU A 30 12.06 -2.63 -3.61
C LEU A 30 13.50 -2.97 -3.98
N GLU A 31 14.23 -3.71 -3.14
CA GLU A 31 15.64 -4.08 -3.36
C GLU A 31 15.84 -4.97 -4.60
N VAL A 32 14.80 -5.67 -5.08
CA VAL A 32 14.86 -6.44 -6.34
C VAL A 32 15.12 -5.55 -7.56
N ARG A 33 14.91 -4.22 -7.45
CA ARG A 33 15.05 -3.28 -8.58
C ARG A 33 16.49 -2.85 -8.87
N ASP A 34 17.46 -3.31 -8.10
CA ASP A 34 18.90 -2.97 -8.26
C ASP A 34 19.13 -1.45 -8.34
N PHE A 35 18.82 -0.76 -7.25
CA PHE A 35 19.01 0.68 -7.15
C PHE A 35 20.49 1.04 -6.98
N ASP A 36 20.94 2.03 -7.73
CA ASP A 36 22.26 2.63 -7.54
C ASP A 36 22.35 3.31 -6.15
N ASP A 37 23.53 3.22 -5.53
CA ASP A 37 23.88 3.90 -4.28
C ASP A 37 22.85 3.72 -3.14
N LEU A 38 22.24 2.53 -3.02
CA LEU A 38 21.30 2.22 -1.96
C LEU A 38 21.98 2.33 -0.60
N THR A 39 21.46 3.19 0.26
CA THR A 39 22.03 3.46 1.59
C THR A 39 20.95 3.69 2.65
N SER A 40 21.35 3.69 3.91
CA SER A 40 20.46 4.07 5.02
C SER A 40 20.66 5.54 5.42
N ILE A 41 19.63 6.14 6.01
CA ILE A 41 19.64 7.56 6.44
C ILE A 41 20.88 7.86 7.30
N ARG A 42 21.22 6.98 8.24
CA ARG A 42 22.35 7.20 9.17
C ARG A 42 23.72 7.24 8.48
N LYS A 43 23.85 6.64 7.30
CA LYS A 43 25.10 6.61 6.54
C LYS A 43 25.32 7.84 5.66
N ILE A 44 24.29 8.68 5.49
CA ILE A 44 24.40 9.93 4.72
C ILE A 44 25.22 10.92 5.54
N GLY A 45 26.35 11.31 5.00
CA GLY A 45 27.29 12.26 5.63
C GLY A 45 26.91 13.73 5.38
N ASN A 46 27.81 14.63 5.80
CA ASN A 46 27.65 16.07 5.61
C ASN A 46 28.04 16.53 4.20
N ASP A 47 28.78 15.72 3.46
CA ASP A 47 29.14 16.01 2.09
C ASP A 47 27.93 15.74 1.17
N ARG A 48 27.82 16.57 0.13
CA ARG A 48 26.76 16.39 -0.88
C ARG A 48 27.04 15.15 -1.73
N GLY A 49 26.03 14.31 -1.84
CA GLY A 49 26.06 13.10 -2.66
C GLY A 49 24.72 12.80 -3.29
N SER A 50 24.68 11.76 -4.09
CA SER A 50 23.46 11.13 -4.61
C SER A 50 23.31 9.78 -3.97
N TYR A 51 22.09 9.43 -3.57
CA TYR A 51 21.78 8.21 -2.84
C TYR A 51 20.40 7.71 -3.21
N THR A 52 20.17 6.40 -3.03
CA THR A 52 18.82 5.85 -2.94
C THR A 52 18.56 5.44 -1.50
N ILE A 53 17.43 5.85 -0.94
CA ILE A 53 17.00 5.48 0.41
C ILE A 53 15.63 4.79 0.35
N ILE A 54 15.46 3.70 1.09
CA ILE A 54 14.14 3.09 1.30
C ILE A 54 13.62 3.54 2.64
N VAL A 55 12.47 4.20 2.64
CA VAL A 55 11.94 4.91 3.81
C VAL A 55 10.44 4.73 3.94
N SER A 56 9.94 4.86 5.17
CA SER A 56 8.54 5.07 5.49
C SER A 56 8.24 6.56 5.53
N ILE A 57 7.10 6.96 4.98
CA ILE A 57 6.60 8.34 5.02
C ILE A 57 5.91 8.57 6.36
N MET A 58 6.49 9.42 7.20
CA MET A 58 5.89 9.83 8.48
C MET A 58 4.85 10.94 8.27
N GLY A 59 5.07 11.79 7.29
CA GLY A 59 4.17 12.88 6.97
C GLY A 59 4.63 13.69 5.78
N LYS A 60 3.72 14.51 5.26
CA LYS A 60 4.01 15.46 4.19
C LYS A 60 3.36 16.80 4.46
N ARG A 61 4.01 17.89 4.04
CA ARG A 61 3.47 19.24 4.15
C ARG A 61 3.98 20.12 3.02
N MET A 62 3.14 21.07 2.62
CA MET A 62 3.55 22.11 1.67
C MET A 62 4.41 23.18 2.37
N THR A 63 5.47 23.60 1.70
CA THR A 63 6.27 24.73 2.13
C THR A 63 5.71 26.04 1.60
N LYS A 64 6.15 27.20 2.15
CA LYS A 64 5.76 28.54 1.67
C LYS A 64 6.08 28.72 0.17
N ASN A 65 7.13 28.07 -0.32
CA ASN A 65 7.57 28.14 -1.72
C ASN A 65 6.90 27.06 -2.59
N LYS A 66 5.75 26.53 -2.17
CA LYS A 66 4.97 25.50 -2.88
C LYS A 66 5.69 24.17 -3.13
N ASN A 67 6.86 23.93 -2.54
CA ASN A 67 7.51 22.63 -2.54
C ASN A 67 6.85 21.71 -1.51
N MET A 68 6.98 20.41 -1.69
CA MET A 68 6.53 19.45 -0.68
C MET A 68 7.72 19.03 0.19
N MET A 69 7.54 19.08 1.49
CA MET A 69 8.47 18.53 2.47
C MET A 69 7.92 17.18 2.95
N LEU A 70 8.71 16.15 2.81
CA LEU A 70 8.43 14.81 3.33
C LEU A 70 9.26 14.62 4.60
N ASP A 71 8.63 14.21 5.68
CA ASP A 71 9.28 13.69 6.88
C ASP A 71 9.35 12.17 6.71
N VAL A 72 10.55 11.61 6.73
CA VAL A 72 10.80 10.20 6.38
C VAL A 72 11.64 9.51 7.43
N GLU A 73 11.44 8.21 7.59
CA GLU A 73 12.24 7.37 8.48
C GLU A 73 12.64 6.04 7.82
N ASP A 74 13.77 5.50 8.26
CA ASP A 74 14.16 4.12 8.04
C ASP A 74 14.48 3.46 9.40
N MET A 75 14.96 2.22 9.40
CA MET A 75 15.32 1.52 10.63
C MET A 75 16.53 2.14 11.35
N THR A 76 17.21 3.13 10.77
CA THR A 76 18.45 3.72 11.29
C THR A 76 18.30 5.15 11.75
N GLY A 77 17.28 5.87 11.26
CA GLY A 77 17.06 7.27 11.62
C GLY A 77 15.91 7.93 10.88
N VAL A 78 15.83 9.23 11.05
CA VAL A 78 14.82 10.11 10.43
C VAL A 78 15.51 11.17 9.59
N SER A 79 14.84 11.64 8.55
CA SER A 79 15.35 12.72 7.69
C SER A 79 14.20 13.52 7.07
N ARG A 80 14.55 14.58 6.36
CA ARG A 80 13.62 15.39 5.58
C ARG A 80 14.03 15.42 4.13
N VAL A 81 13.05 15.20 3.25
CA VAL A 81 13.26 15.21 1.81
C VAL A 81 12.37 16.29 1.20
N LEU A 82 13.00 17.23 0.46
CA LEU A 82 12.29 18.26 -0.27
C LEU A 82 11.99 17.77 -1.69
N VAL A 83 10.73 17.81 -2.06
CA VAL A 83 10.27 17.59 -3.45
C VAL A 83 9.98 18.93 -4.07
N ASN A 84 10.74 19.29 -5.12
CA ASN A 84 10.61 20.56 -5.79
C ASN A 84 9.39 20.56 -6.73
N HIS A 85 8.53 21.58 -6.62
CA HIS A 85 7.34 21.72 -7.46
C HIS A 85 7.66 21.87 -8.96
N ASN A 86 8.85 22.33 -9.31
CA ASN A 86 9.27 22.43 -10.72
C ASN A 86 9.57 21.07 -11.36
N LYS A 87 9.76 20.01 -10.55
CA LYS A 87 9.86 18.62 -11.02
C LYS A 87 8.49 17.98 -11.03
N GLN A 88 7.66 18.34 -12.02
CA GLN A 88 6.24 18.02 -12.04
C GLN A 88 5.97 16.52 -11.83
N GLU A 89 6.66 15.64 -12.56
CA GLU A 89 6.46 14.18 -12.44
C GLU A 89 6.70 13.67 -11.02
N VAL A 90 7.81 14.09 -10.39
CA VAL A 90 8.15 13.68 -9.02
C VAL A 90 7.18 14.30 -8.01
N PHE A 91 6.77 15.54 -8.28
CA PHE A 91 5.82 16.25 -7.41
C PHE A 91 4.43 15.61 -7.45
N ASP A 92 3.95 15.21 -8.62
CA ASP A 92 2.66 14.52 -8.78
C ASP A 92 2.69 13.17 -8.05
N LYS A 93 3.76 12.38 -8.19
CA LYS A 93 3.96 11.17 -7.39
C LYS A 93 3.91 11.46 -5.88
N ALA A 94 4.49 12.56 -5.44
CA ALA A 94 4.49 12.93 -4.03
C ALA A 94 3.11 13.38 -3.51
N LEU A 95 2.23 13.87 -4.38
CA LEU A 95 0.85 14.18 -4.00
C LEU A 95 0.05 12.92 -3.59
N ASP A 96 0.35 11.78 -4.21
CA ASP A 96 -0.34 10.52 -3.95
C ASP A 96 0.16 9.79 -2.69
N LEU A 97 1.34 10.19 -2.14
CA LEU A 97 1.89 9.58 -0.93
C LEU A 97 0.96 9.72 0.27
N LEU A 98 0.86 8.64 1.03
CA LEU A 98 0.14 8.60 2.29
C LEU A 98 1.11 8.35 3.47
N PRO A 99 0.75 8.73 4.71
CA PRO A 99 1.47 8.28 5.89
C PRO A 99 1.56 6.74 5.91
N ASP A 100 2.71 6.24 6.37
CA ASP A 100 3.07 4.81 6.40
C ASP A 100 3.35 4.16 5.05
N ASP A 101 3.31 4.89 3.92
CA ASP A 101 3.84 4.36 2.66
C ASP A 101 5.34 4.10 2.79
N ILE A 102 5.78 2.96 2.24
CA ILE A 102 7.18 2.59 2.19
C ILE A 102 7.61 2.61 0.73
N ILE A 103 8.56 3.49 0.42
CA ILE A 103 9.01 3.76 -0.95
C ILE A 103 10.54 3.86 -1.02
N ALA A 104 11.09 3.71 -2.20
CA ALA A 104 12.47 4.08 -2.47
C ALA A 104 12.51 5.50 -3.07
N ILE A 105 13.36 6.36 -2.53
CA ILE A 105 13.56 7.73 -3.00
C ILE A 105 14.99 7.88 -3.50
N ASN A 106 15.15 8.27 -4.76
CA ASN A 106 16.42 8.76 -5.25
C ASN A 106 16.59 10.22 -4.78
N VAL A 107 17.62 10.47 -3.99
CA VAL A 107 17.86 11.78 -3.39
C VAL A 107 19.23 12.32 -3.73
N SER A 108 19.37 13.64 -3.70
CA SER A 108 20.66 14.34 -3.69
C SER A 108 20.71 15.30 -2.52
N GLY A 109 21.89 15.46 -1.92
CA GLY A 109 22.05 16.36 -0.78
C GLY A 109 22.98 15.81 0.28
N SER A 110 22.78 16.22 1.51
CA SER A 110 23.56 15.81 2.70
C SER A 110 22.64 15.47 3.85
N SER A 111 23.19 15.05 4.98
CA SER A 111 22.46 14.78 6.22
C SER A 111 21.58 15.94 6.71
N GLU A 112 21.90 17.19 6.34
CA GLU A 112 21.11 18.37 6.71
C GLU A 112 19.82 18.50 5.90
N MET A 113 19.88 18.24 4.57
CA MET A 113 18.74 18.35 3.66
C MET A 113 18.92 17.48 2.44
N LEU A 114 17.91 16.70 2.13
CA LEU A 114 17.82 15.86 0.94
C LEU A 114 16.78 16.42 -0.04
N PHE A 115 17.07 16.28 -1.32
CA PHE A 115 16.20 16.70 -2.42
C PHE A 115 15.81 15.49 -3.24
N ALA A 116 14.53 15.27 -3.45
CA ALA A 116 14.04 14.18 -4.26
C ALA A 116 14.38 14.37 -5.75
N ASN A 117 14.92 13.31 -6.33
CA ASN A 117 15.14 13.22 -7.77
C ASN A 117 14.10 12.31 -8.43
N ASP A 118 13.69 11.23 -7.75
CA ASP A 118 12.61 10.34 -8.17
C ASP A 118 12.00 9.61 -6.97
N LEU A 119 10.76 9.16 -7.13
CA LEU A 119 10.00 8.37 -6.15
C LEU A 119 9.61 7.04 -6.79
N ASN A 120 9.97 5.94 -6.14
CA ASN A 120 9.73 4.59 -6.62
C ASN A 120 8.85 3.83 -5.62
N PHE A 121 7.62 3.52 -6.06
CA PHE A 121 6.65 2.77 -5.25
C PHE A 121 6.92 1.26 -5.33
N PRO A 122 6.55 0.49 -4.30
CA PRO A 122 6.60 -0.96 -4.33
C PRO A 122 5.49 -1.50 -5.24
N GLU A 123 5.68 -1.37 -6.54
CA GLU A 123 4.74 -1.92 -7.51
C GLU A 123 4.89 -3.44 -7.57
N GLY A 124 3.79 -4.14 -7.35
CA GLY A 124 3.71 -5.57 -7.70
C GLY A 124 3.92 -5.70 -9.21
N GLY A 125 5.04 -6.27 -9.61
CA GLY A 125 5.42 -6.38 -11.02
C GLY A 125 4.53 -7.37 -11.78
N LEU A 126 3.27 -7.03 -12.00
CA LEU A 126 2.47 -7.66 -13.03
C LEU A 126 3.02 -7.21 -14.38
N LYS A 127 4.09 -7.87 -14.84
CA LYS A 127 4.75 -7.55 -16.10
C LYS A 127 3.83 -7.72 -17.32
N GLU A 128 2.78 -8.52 -17.20
CA GLU A 128 1.84 -8.78 -18.29
C GLU A 128 0.40 -8.92 -17.75
N LYS A 129 -0.54 -8.22 -18.39
CA LYS A 129 -1.96 -8.45 -18.15
C LYS A 129 -2.32 -9.83 -18.70
N ARG A 130 -2.54 -10.79 -17.81
CA ARG A 130 -3.08 -12.08 -18.21
C ARG A 130 -4.58 -11.94 -18.45
N THR A 131 -5.00 -12.28 -19.64
CA THR A 131 -6.42 -12.39 -20.00
C THR A 131 -6.82 -13.85 -20.00
N SER A 132 -8.03 -14.13 -19.58
CA SER A 132 -8.65 -15.44 -19.73
C SER A 132 -9.41 -15.49 -21.05
N ASP A 133 -9.40 -16.64 -21.71
CA ASP A 133 -10.25 -16.90 -22.89
C ASP A 133 -11.73 -17.14 -22.49
N PHE A 134 -12.00 -17.20 -21.19
CA PHE A 134 -13.33 -17.43 -20.63
C PHE A 134 -13.93 -16.12 -20.14
N ASP A 135 -15.18 -15.84 -20.53
CA ASP A 135 -15.99 -14.73 -20.02
C ASP A 135 -16.63 -15.12 -18.67
N GLU A 136 -15.81 -15.19 -17.65
CA GLU A 136 -16.17 -15.58 -16.29
C GLU A 136 -15.92 -14.45 -15.31
N TYR A 137 -16.67 -14.44 -14.21
CA TYR A 137 -16.58 -13.43 -13.16
C TYR A 137 -16.14 -14.03 -11.82
N VAL A 138 -15.46 -13.21 -11.05
CA VAL A 138 -15.11 -13.48 -9.66
C VAL A 138 -15.85 -12.47 -8.80
N ALA A 139 -16.57 -12.93 -7.80
CA ALA A 139 -17.22 -12.06 -6.82
C ALA A 139 -16.36 -11.98 -5.55
N PHE A 140 -16.14 -10.78 -5.06
CA PHE A 140 -15.54 -10.52 -3.74
C PHE A 140 -16.59 -9.88 -2.86
N SER A 141 -16.79 -10.41 -1.67
CA SER A 141 -17.72 -9.86 -0.71
C SER A 141 -17.12 -9.99 0.69
N GLY A 142 -17.29 -8.96 1.50
CA GLY A 142 -16.75 -8.92 2.86
C GLY A 142 -17.65 -8.17 3.79
N ASP A 143 -17.21 -8.05 5.04
CA ASP A 143 -17.80 -7.20 6.06
C ASP A 143 -19.27 -7.52 6.39
N PHE A 144 -19.62 -8.80 6.36
CA PHE A 144 -21.01 -9.26 6.59
C PHE A 144 -21.52 -9.00 8.00
N HIS A 145 -20.63 -8.86 8.98
CA HIS A 145 -20.99 -8.67 10.40
C HIS A 145 -22.00 -9.72 10.93
N ALA A 146 -21.88 -10.97 10.48
CA ALA A 146 -22.74 -12.06 10.93
C ALA A 146 -22.68 -12.19 12.46
N GLY A 147 -23.85 -12.20 13.11
CA GLY A 147 -23.96 -12.20 14.58
C GLY A 147 -24.04 -10.79 15.21
N SER A 148 -23.92 -9.71 14.43
CA SER A 148 -24.23 -8.35 14.89
C SER A 148 -25.73 -8.14 15.00
N THR A 149 -26.18 -7.29 15.93
CA THR A 149 -27.60 -6.87 16.05
C THR A 149 -28.08 -6.09 14.82
N MET A 150 -27.16 -5.55 14.00
CA MET A 150 -27.46 -4.82 12.77
C MET A 150 -27.21 -5.66 11.51
N PHE A 151 -27.03 -6.97 11.65
CA PHE A 151 -26.82 -7.86 10.52
C PHE A 151 -28.03 -7.92 9.61
N LEU A 152 -27.83 -7.67 8.32
CA LEU A 152 -28.89 -7.67 7.32
C LEU A 152 -29.03 -9.07 6.68
N GLU A 153 -29.57 -10.02 7.42
CA GLU A 153 -29.71 -11.41 7.00
C GLU A 153 -30.49 -11.55 5.68
N ASP A 154 -31.61 -10.85 5.55
CA ASP A 154 -32.43 -10.89 4.33
C ASP A 154 -31.65 -10.45 3.07
N ASN A 155 -30.78 -9.45 3.21
CA ASN A 155 -29.95 -8.99 2.09
C ASN A 155 -28.89 -10.05 1.71
N LEU A 156 -28.31 -10.73 2.68
CA LEU A 156 -27.39 -11.83 2.40
C LEU A 156 -28.10 -12.99 1.72
N LEU A 157 -29.29 -13.38 2.20
CA LEU A 157 -30.10 -14.44 1.59
C LEU A 157 -30.51 -14.08 0.15
N ARG A 158 -30.87 -12.81 -0.12
CA ARG A 158 -31.14 -12.32 -1.48
C ARG A 158 -29.92 -12.41 -2.37
N PHE A 159 -28.74 -12.08 -1.88
CA PHE A 159 -27.49 -12.23 -2.61
C PHE A 159 -27.21 -13.69 -2.97
N VAL A 160 -27.43 -14.62 -2.05
CA VAL A 160 -27.29 -16.07 -2.31
C VAL A 160 -28.28 -16.54 -3.36
N LYS A 161 -29.55 -16.12 -3.28
CA LYS A 161 -30.57 -16.42 -4.30
C LYS A 161 -30.20 -15.87 -5.67
N TRP A 162 -29.64 -14.65 -5.71
CA TRP A 162 -29.15 -14.07 -6.96
C TRP A 162 -28.00 -14.90 -7.56
N LEU A 163 -27.03 -15.32 -6.76
CA LEU A 163 -25.94 -16.19 -7.20
C LEU A 163 -26.45 -17.52 -7.79
N ASN A 164 -27.53 -18.07 -7.22
CA ASN A 164 -28.19 -19.28 -7.72
C ASN A 164 -29.05 -19.01 -8.96
N GLY A 165 -29.22 -17.76 -9.38
CA GLY A 165 -30.09 -17.38 -10.50
C GLY A 165 -31.59 -17.38 -10.19
N GLU A 166 -31.95 -17.44 -8.89
CA GLU A 166 -33.33 -17.48 -8.40
C GLU A 166 -33.95 -16.08 -8.27
N GLU A 167 -33.13 -15.04 -8.21
CA GLU A 167 -33.55 -13.63 -8.04
C GLU A 167 -32.89 -12.72 -9.08
N GLY A 168 -33.53 -11.58 -9.35
CA GLY A 168 -33.06 -10.58 -10.30
C GLY A 168 -33.76 -10.65 -11.67
N ASP A 169 -33.50 -9.65 -12.51
CA ASP A 169 -33.94 -9.62 -13.90
C ASP A 169 -33.09 -10.55 -14.79
N ASP A 170 -33.44 -10.66 -16.07
CA ASP A 170 -32.75 -11.56 -17.02
C ASP A 170 -31.26 -11.22 -17.17
N ARG A 171 -30.90 -9.92 -17.14
CA ARG A 171 -29.51 -9.46 -17.22
C ARG A 171 -28.74 -9.86 -15.97
N GLN A 172 -29.33 -9.65 -14.80
CA GLN A 172 -28.74 -10.01 -13.51
C GLN A 172 -28.55 -11.53 -13.38
N ARG A 173 -29.52 -12.32 -13.80
CA ARG A 173 -29.42 -13.78 -13.82
C ARG A 173 -28.36 -14.28 -14.83
N ALA A 174 -28.25 -13.63 -15.98
CA ALA A 174 -27.18 -13.93 -16.94
C ALA A 174 -25.79 -13.62 -16.36
N LEU A 175 -25.66 -12.53 -15.60
CA LEU A 175 -24.44 -12.18 -14.90
C LEU A 175 -24.08 -13.21 -13.80
N ALA A 176 -25.04 -13.59 -12.97
CA ALA A 176 -24.85 -14.56 -11.89
C ALA A 176 -24.33 -15.91 -12.41
N LYS A 177 -24.82 -16.38 -13.57
CA LYS A 177 -24.34 -17.62 -14.22
C LYS A 177 -22.87 -17.60 -14.61
N LYS A 178 -22.28 -16.41 -14.79
CA LYS A 178 -20.87 -16.24 -15.11
C LYS A 178 -19.98 -16.20 -13.88
N VAL A 179 -20.53 -16.02 -12.67
CA VAL A 179 -19.77 -16.04 -11.43
C VAL A 179 -19.32 -17.46 -11.11
N LYS A 180 -18.01 -17.72 -11.14
CA LYS A 180 -17.41 -19.02 -10.87
C LYS A 180 -16.77 -19.13 -9.50
N TYR A 181 -16.32 -18.02 -8.96
CA TYR A 181 -15.62 -17.97 -7.68
C TYR A 181 -16.22 -16.86 -6.81
N LEU A 182 -16.40 -17.17 -5.54
CA LEU A 182 -16.80 -16.21 -4.51
C LEU A 182 -15.73 -16.22 -3.41
N PHE A 183 -15.12 -15.05 -3.18
CA PHE A 183 -14.21 -14.82 -2.06
C PHE A 183 -14.94 -14.05 -0.97
N LEU A 184 -14.91 -14.59 0.24
CA LEU A 184 -15.44 -13.97 1.46
C LEU A 184 -14.24 -13.49 2.29
N THR A 185 -14.21 -12.18 2.65
CA THR A 185 -13.13 -11.56 3.43
C THR A 185 -13.65 -11.00 4.76
#